data_15a768ce06f5a49c57d48b190352905c
#
_entry.id   15a768ce06f5a49c57d48b190352905c
#
_cell.length_a   1.000
_cell.length_b   1.000
_cell.length_c   1.000
_cell.angle_alpha   90.00
_cell.angle_beta   90.00
_cell.angle_gamma   90.00
#
_symmetry.space_group_name_H-M   'P 1'
#
loop_
_entity.id
_entity.type
_entity.pdbx_description
1 polymer ?
#
loop_
_entity_poly.entity_id
_entity_poly.type
_entity_poly.pdbx_seq_one_letter_code
_entity_poly.pdbx_strand_id
1 'polypeptide(L)'
;GEGISVDNSFSQHNPQSGKYSQLYAGSYGTVLLGNIFKTQSVLYGVFSLNKAAIRSLEDFIINGMGWFSYTRLYDFQVCGRAISRGMNGSNALAGWCRQLMNTTPEHPEMLQELIRRADGDEGSNDYYLGCRAYWVNDYLAKISGKYCLWAKVISSRTVGGESGNGENLKGYYMGSGSHFIIRTGNEYRNIQPLWEWQRIPGTTVEQVDNFIYPLIDWGNNNWGSDDFAGVISNGEAGIASMILTRKNVKNAKKSVIMLPGKDIFAGSSIDNSSANNPVYTSVNQCNLNGDVDVYFNDGTQKLITLGGKITSDKIVEVIHDGFSYCFPTPQVITVQVGTQTGSWRDINKNESNEIISGEIFSVWIEHEKGNATSYYYEITSTEGETPAQKTQAIYAGVSPSVLVIS
;
A
#
# COMPACT_ATOMS: atom_id res chain seq x y z
N GLY A 1 -7.05 -7.89 -20.30
CA GLY A 1 -5.95 -8.77 -20.72
C GLY A 1 -4.68 -8.49 -19.93
N GLU A 2 -3.61 -9.23 -20.22
CA GLU A 2 -2.29 -8.96 -19.61
C GLU A 2 -1.57 -7.84 -20.36
N GLY A 3 -0.61 -7.21 -19.70
CA GLY A 3 0.16 -6.09 -20.22
C GLY A 3 -0.29 -4.74 -19.68
N ILE A 4 0.01 -3.66 -20.41
CA ILE A 4 -0.36 -2.28 -20.05
C ILE A 4 -1.85 -2.09 -20.31
N SER A 5 -2.57 -1.68 -19.28
CA SER A 5 -4.02 -1.42 -19.34
C SER A 5 -4.30 0.03 -19.75
N VAL A 6 -5.57 0.31 -20.10
CA VAL A 6 -6.03 1.64 -20.52
C VAL A 6 -5.86 2.74 -19.47
N ASP A 7 -5.73 2.36 -18.18
CA ASP A 7 -5.46 3.25 -17.06
C ASP A 7 -3.96 3.38 -16.73
N ASN A 8 -3.09 2.79 -17.56
CA ASN A 8 -1.64 2.68 -17.35
C ASN A 8 -1.23 1.81 -16.15
N SER A 9 -2.11 0.98 -15.59
CA SER A 9 -1.69 -0.13 -14.75
C SER A 9 -1.12 -1.26 -15.62
N PHE A 10 -0.41 -2.20 -14.99
CA PHE A 10 0.15 -3.36 -15.68
C PHE A 10 -0.30 -4.64 -15.01
N SER A 11 -0.87 -5.54 -15.80
CA SER A 11 -1.39 -6.82 -15.32
C SER A 11 -0.61 -7.99 -15.93
N GLN A 12 -0.35 -9.00 -15.11
CA GLN A 12 0.28 -10.26 -15.52
C GLN A 12 -0.19 -11.41 -14.64
N HIS A 13 -0.13 -12.63 -15.17
CA HIS A 13 -0.62 -13.85 -14.51
C HIS A 13 -2.09 -13.72 -14.10
N ASN A 14 -2.91 -13.19 -14.97
CA ASN A 14 -4.32 -13.08 -14.72
C ASN A 14 -4.96 -14.46 -14.61
N PRO A 15 -5.37 -14.93 -13.41
CA PRO A 15 -5.84 -16.29 -13.24
C PRO A 15 -7.13 -16.58 -13.98
N GLN A 16 -7.43 -17.85 -14.17
CA GLN A 16 -8.60 -18.36 -14.90
C GLN A 16 -8.70 -17.77 -16.31
N SER A 17 -7.61 -17.89 -17.10
CA SER A 17 -7.55 -17.47 -18.50
C SER A 17 -7.88 -15.98 -18.71
N GLY A 18 -7.45 -15.13 -17.77
CA GLY A 18 -7.60 -13.69 -17.87
C GLY A 18 -8.89 -13.13 -17.27
N LYS A 19 -9.67 -13.94 -16.57
CA LYS A 19 -10.91 -13.50 -15.94
C LYS A 19 -10.67 -12.47 -14.82
N TYR A 20 -9.60 -12.64 -14.03
CA TYR A 20 -9.28 -11.77 -12.92
C TYR A 20 -8.01 -10.98 -13.18
N SER A 21 -8.04 -9.68 -12.97
CA SER A 21 -6.86 -8.83 -13.17
C SER A 21 -5.92 -8.89 -11.97
N GLN A 22 -4.61 -8.99 -12.23
CA GLN A 22 -3.58 -9.00 -11.21
C GLN A 22 -2.55 -7.90 -11.48
N LEU A 23 -2.45 -6.94 -10.55
CA LEU A 23 -1.50 -5.84 -10.65
C LEU A 23 -0.05 -6.34 -10.48
N TYR A 24 0.81 -6.03 -11.46
CA TYR A 24 2.17 -6.58 -11.50
C TYR A 24 3.21 -5.63 -12.10
N ALA A 25 3.01 -4.33 -11.97
CA ALA A 25 3.85 -3.30 -12.58
C ALA A 25 5.30 -3.32 -12.06
N GLY A 26 5.50 -3.50 -10.75
CA GLY A 26 6.82 -3.45 -10.09
C GLY A 26 7.72 -4.68 -10.31
N SER A 27 7.22 -5.72 -11.00
CA SER A 27 7.98 -6.90 -11.37
C SER A 27 7.90 -7.14 -12.88
N TYR A 28 6.80 -7.68 -13.41
CA TYR A 28 6.69 -7.95 -14.85
C TYR A 28 6.63 -6.68 -15.71
N GLY A 29 6.07 -5.59 -15.20
CA GLY A 29 6.14 -4.29 -15.88
C GLY A 29 7.58 -3.79 -16.02
N THR A 30 8.41 -3.98 -15.00
CA THR A 30 9.85 -3.66 -15.08
C THR A 30 10.61 -4.58 -16.04
N VAL A 31 10.23 -5.87 -16.12
CA VAL A 31 10.81 -6.82 -17.09
C VAL A 31 10.46 -6.40 -18.51
N LEU A 32 9.20 -6.02 -18.77
CA LEU A 32 8.78 -5.51 -20.07
C LEU A 32 9.63 -4.31 -20.50
N LEU A 33 9.71 -3.27 -19.65
CA LEU A 33 10.48 -2.08 -19.94
C LEU A 33 11.97 -2.40 -20.14
N GLY A 34 12.55 -3.21 -19.24
CA GLY A 34 13.94 -3.62 -19.33
C GLY A 34 14.27 -4.33 -20.64
N ASN A 35 13.41 -5.22 -21.11
CA ASN A 35 13.60 -5.91 -22.39
C ASN A 35 13.46 -4.97 -23.57
N ILE A 36 12.48 -4.07 -23.58
CA ILE A 36 12.27 -3.10 -24.66
C ILE A 36 13.50 -2.18 -24.78
N PHE A 37 13.91 -1.55 -23.68
CA PHE A 37 15.00 -0.60 -23.68
C PHE A 37 16.36 -1.27 -23.97
N LYS A 38 16.58 -2.48 -23.48
CA LYS A 38 17.76 -3.27 -23.84
C LYS A 38 17.80 -3.58 -25.35
N THR A 39 16.68 -4.03 -25.90
CA THR A 39 16.58 -4.30 -27.35
C THR A 39 16.80 -3.03 -28.15
N GLN A 40 16.18 -1.92 -27.76
CA GLN A 40 16.35 -0.63 -28.42
C GLN A 40 17.81 -0.16 -28.40
N SER A 41 18.53 -0.36 -27.30
CA SER A 41 19.94 0.03 -27.21
C SER A 41 20.85 -0.78 -28.15
N VAL A 42 20.55 -2.05 -28.38
CA VAL A 42 21.29 -2.92 -29.29
C VAL A 42 20.98 -2.58 -30.77
N LEU A 43 19.75 -2.21 -31.06
CA LEU A 43 19.28 -1.94 -32.42
C LEU A 43 19.44 -0.45 -32.82
N TYR A 44 19.93 0.39 -31.91
CA TYR A 44 20.11 1.83 -32.14
C TYR A 44 20.90 2.12 -33.41
N GLY A 45 20.38 3.05 -34.23
CA GLY A 45 20.98 3.40 -35.53
C GLY A 45 20.60 2.51 -36.71
N VAL A 46 20.04 1.30 -36.46
CA VAL A 46 19.53 0.40 -37.50
C VAL A 46 18.01 0.36 -37.49
N PHE A 47 17.43 0.15 -36.30
CA PHE A 47 15.99 0.18 -36.08
C PHE A 47 15.69 1.06 -34.87
N SER A 48 14.68 1.90 -34.98
CA SER A 48 14.18 2.73 -33.89
C SER A 48 12.69 2.51 -33.69
N LEU A 49 12.22 2.68 -32.48
CA LEU A 49 10.81 2.72 -32.17
C LEU A 49 10.14 3.87 -32.93
N ASN A 50 8.96 3.64 -33.47
CA ASN A 50 8.19 4.71 -34.05
C ASN A 50 7.59 5.62 -32.95
N LYS A 51 7.11 6.80 -33.36
CA LYS A 51 6.58 7.81 -32.41
C LYS A 51 5.44 7.27 -31.55
N ALA A 52 4.55 6.43 -32.09
CA ALA A 52 3.43 5.87 -31.31
C ALA A 52 3.93 4.92 -30.21
N ALA A 53 4.92 4.08 -30.50
CA ALA A 53 5.52 3.19 -29.50
C ALA A 53 6.27 3.98 -28.42
N ILE A 54 7.03 5.02 -28.80
CA ILE A 54 7.70 5.91 -27.84
C ILE A 54 6.67 6.55 -26.90
N ARG A 55 5.59 7.11 -27.46
CA ARG A 55 4.51 7.71 -26.68
C ARG A 55 3.86 6.72 -25.71
N SER A 56 3.55 5.50 -26.16
CA SER A 56 2.96 4.48 -25.30
C SER A 56 3.89 4.09 -24.15
N LEU A 57 5.21 4.06 -24.36
CA LEU A 57 6.18 3.79 -23.30
C LEU A 57 6.29 4.97 -22.32
N GLU A 58 6.32 6.19 -22.85
CA GLU A 58 6.33 7.42 -22.06
C GLU A 58 5.07 7.51 -21.18
N ASP A 59 3.87 7.28 -21.77
CA ASP A 59 2.60 7.26 -21.04
C ASP A 59 2.60 6.22 -19.91
N PHE A 60 3.09 5.01 -20.17
CA PHE A 60 3.18 3.97 -19.15
C PHE A 60 4.19 4.33 -18.06
N ILE A 61 5.32 4.89 -18.39
CA ILE A 61 6.33 5.32 -17.40
C ILE A 61 5.78 6.45 -16.55
N ILE A 62 5.23 7.50 -17.17
CA ILE A 62 4.75 8.69 -16.48
C ILE A 62 3.47 8.38 -15.69
N ASN A 63 2.48 7.80 -16.34
CA ASN A 63 1.14 7.61 -15.81
C ASN A 63 0.94 6.30 -15.05
N GLY A 64 1.91 5.38 -15.11
CA GLY A 64 1.95 4.12 -14.39
C GLY A 64 3.09 4.07 -13.40
N MET A 65 4.31 3.72 -13.89
CA MET A 65 5.47 3.43 -13.04
C MET A 65 5.85 4.58 -12.08
N GLY A 66 5.68 5.82 -12.51
CA GLY A 66 5.96 7.02 -11.71
C GLY A 66 5.04 7.14 -10.48
N TRP A 67 3.80 6.65 -10.56
CA TRP A 67 2.84 6.65 -9.46
C TRP A 67 2.93 5.41 -8.57
N PHE A 68 3.53 4.31 -9.08
CA PHE A 68 3.77 3.08 -8.33
C PHE A 68 5.10 3.09 -7.57
N SER A 69 5.86 4.15 -7.69
CA SER A 69 7.16 4.34 -7.03
C SER A 69 7.23 5.66 -6.30
N TYR A 70 7.90 5.65 -5.16
CA TYR A 70 8.22 6.85 -4.42
C TYR A 70 9.61 6.70 -3.79
N THR A 71 10.38 7.79 -3.74
CA THR A 71 11.79 7.70 -3.41
C THR A 71 12.51 6.70 -4.33
N ARG A 72 13.03 5.62 -3.82
CA ARG A 72 13.70 4.55 -4.58
C ARG A 72 12.98 3.20 -4.51
N LEU A 73 11.72 3.21 -4.13
CA LEU A 73 10.94 1.98 -3.91
C LEU A 73 9.69 1.94 -4.79
N TYR A 74 9.37 0.74 -5.26
CA TYR A 74 8.02 0.43 -5.71
C TYR A 74 7.14 0.03 -4.52
N ASP A 75 5.85 0.35 -4.61
CA ASP A 75 4.87 -0.20 -3.69
C ASP A 75 4.87 -1.73 -3.71
N PHE A 76 4.77 -2.35 -2.57
CA PHE A 76 4.74 -3.81 -2.44
C PHE A 76 3.57 -4.45 -3.20
N GLN A 77 2.44 -3.75 -3.28
CA GLN A 77 1.21 -4.23 -3.89
C GLN A 77 1.29 -4.35 -5.41
N VAL A 78 2.28 -3.69 -6.05
CA VAL A 78 2.53 -3.80 -7.49
C VAL A 78 3.60 -4.84 -7.84
N CYS A 79 4.19 -5.49 -6.84
CA CYS A 79 5.32 -6.41 -7.02
C CYS A 79 4.90 -7.88 -7.16
N GLY A 80 3.63 -8.22 -6.87
CA GLY A 80 3.16 -9.61 -6.85
C GLY A 80 4.01 -10.48 -5.94
N ARG A 81 4.41 -11.69 -6.35
CA ARG A 81 5.25 -12.56 -5.53
C ARG A 81 6.68 -12.03 -5.32
N ALA A 82 7.13 -11.09 -6.15
CA ALA A 82 8.47 -10.48 -5.99
C ALA A 82 8.61 -9.65 -4.72
N ILE A 83 7.54 -9.35 -3.99
CA ILE A 83 7.60 -8.76 -2.64
C ILE A 83 8.53 -9.54 -1.71
N SER A 84 8.67 -10.83 -1.91
CA SER A 84 9.50 -11.73 -1.09
C SER A 84 10.97 -11.83 -1.55
N ARG A 85 11.43 -10.99 -2.49
CA ARG A 85 12.80 -10.99 -3.02
C ARG A 85 13.73 -9.95 -2.40
N GLY A 86 13.26 -9.16 -1.46
CA GLY A 86 14.08 -8.18 -0.72
C GLY A 86 14.48 -6.92 -1.49
N MET A 87 14.23 -6.83 -2.80
CA MET A 87 14.64 -5.70 -3.62
C MET A 87 13.47 -5.17 -4.46
N ASN A 88 12.70 -4.26 -3.88
CA ASN A 88 11.62 -3.56 -4.59
C ASN A 88 12.08 -2.17 -5.08
N GLY A 89 13.37 -2.05 -5.44
CA GLY A 89 13.96 -0.79 -5.83
C GLY A 89 13.54 -0.35 -7.23
N SER A 90 13.30 0.96 -7.38
CA SER A 90 12.91 1.59 -8.64
C SER A 90 14.10 2.20 -9.42
N ASN A 91 15.33 1.86 -9.08
CA ASN A 91 16.54 2.47 -9.68
C ASN A 91 16.62 2.35 -11.20
N ALA A 92 16.09 1.25 -11.78
CA ALA A 92 16.06 1.06 -13.23
C ALA A 92 15.18 2.09 -13.95
N LEU A 93 14.19 2.67 -13.26
CA LEU A 93 13.28 3.66 -13.82
C LEU A 93 14.02 4.88 -14.35
N ALA A 94 15.00 5.40 -13.60
CA ALA A 94 15.84 6.51 -14.06
C ALA A 94 16.59 6.22 -15.36
N GLY A 95 17.08 4.98 -15.51
CA GLY A 95 17.75 4.54 -16.74
C GLY A 95 16.82 4.57 -17.96
N TRP A 96 15.59 4.11 -17.82
CA TRP A 96 14.58 4.14 -18.89
C TRP A 96 14.14 5.57 -19.22
N CYS A 97 13.93 6.40 -18.20
CA CYS A 97 13.64 7.82 -18.41
C CYS A 97 14.76 8.53 -19.18
N ARG A 98 16.04 8.29 -18.85
CA ARG A 98 17.19 8.86 -19.59
C ARG A 98 17.24 8.38 -21.04
N GLN A 99 16.88 7.12 -21.31
CA GLN A 99 16.81 6.63 -22.69
C GLN A 99 15.67 7.30 -23.47
N LEU A 100 14.51 7.54 -22.85
CA LEU A 100 13.41 8.31 -23.47
C LEU A 100 13.82 9.76 -23.72
N MET A 101 14.56 10.40 -22.81
CA MET A 101 15.06 11.77 -22.98
C MET A 101 15.94 11.93 -24.24
N ASN A 102 16.58 10.86 -24.71
CA ASN A 102 17.35 10.85 -25.97
C ASN A 102 16.47 10.74 -27.24
N THR A 103 15.16 10.61 -27.06
CA THR A 103 14.16 10.68 -28.14
C THR A 103 13.54 12.09 -28.17
N THR A 104 12.34 12.23 -28.70
CA THR A 104 11.55 13.46 -28.61
C THR A 104 10.32 13.19 -27.72
N PRO A 105 10.51 13.14 -26.37
CA PRO A 105 9.41 12.90 -25.46
C PRO A 105 8.45 14.09 -25.45
N GLU A 106 7.18 13.81 -25.11
CA GLU A 106 6.16 14.87 -24.99
C GLU A 106 6.23 15.58 -23.63
N HIS A 107 6.68 14.88 -22.58
CA HIS A 107 6.72 15.36 -21.19
C HIS A 107 8.12 15.20 -20.56
N PRO A 108 9.16 15.86 -21.10
CA PRO A 108 10.52 15.71 -20.60
C PRO A 108 10.69 16.14 -19.14
N GLU A 109 9.92 17.11 -18.67
CA GLU A 109 9.91 17.59 -17.29
C GLU A 109 9.48 16.50 -16.29
N MET A 110 8.47 15.70 -16.62
CA MET A 110 8.01 14.59 -15.80
C MET A 110 9.02 13.45 -15.75
N LEU A 111 9.65 13.13 -16.90
CA LEU A 111 10.72 12.16 -16.95
C LEU A 111 11.93 12.60 -16.12
N GLN A 112 12.27 13.90 -16.16
CA GLN A 112 13.36 14.47 -15.36
C GLN A 112 13.09 14.39 -13.87
N GLU A 113 11.83 14.59 -13.44
CA GLU A 113 11.44 14.40 -12.04
C GLU A 113 11.60 12.93 -11.61
N LEU A 114 11.18 11.98 -12.43
CA LEU A 114 11.36 10.54 -12.13
C LEU A 114 12.86 10.17 -12.04
N ILE A 115 13.72 10.76 -12.87
CA ILE A 115 15.17 10.57 -12.79
C ILE A 115 15.67 11.07 -11.43
N ARG A 116 15.33 12.28 -11.03
CA ARG A 116 15.74 12.86 -9.73
C ARG A 116 15.31 11.99 -8.56
N ARG A 117 14.04 11.60 -8.53
CA ARG A 117 13.48 10.73 -7.46
C ARG A 117 14.21 9.40 -7.37
N ALA A 118 14.47 8.74 -8.49
CA ALA A 118 15.18 7.45 -8.51
C ALA A 118 16.68 7.60 -8.18
N ASP A 119 17.28 8.75 -8.43
CA ASP A 119 18.65 9.05 -8.02
C ASP A 119 18.76 9.43 -6.53
N GLY A 120 17.60 9.60 -5.84
CA GLY A 120 17.53 9.92 -4.42
C GLY A 120 17.57 11.41 -4.12
N ASP A 121 17.24 12.24 -5.08
CA ASP A 121 16.91 13.64 -4.85
C ASP A 121 15.47 13.69 -4.32
N GLU A 122 15.33 13.95 -3.04
CA GLU A 122 14.06 14.09 -2.32
C GLU A 122 13.41 15.47 -2.56
N GLY A 123 13.92 16.24 -3.54
CA GLY A 123 13.37 17.53 -3.94
C GLY A 123 11.92 17.45 -4.42
N SER A 124 11.37 18.59 -4.79
CA SER A 124 9.96 18.80 -5.12
C SER A 124 9.33 17.70 -6.01
N ASN A 125 8.13 17.27 -5.65
CA ASN A 125 7.26 16.44 -6.49
C ASN A 125 6.32 17.34 -7.31
N ASP A 126 6.88 18.22 -8.15
CA ASP A 126 6.11 19.30 -8.78
C ASP A 126 5.08 18.79 -9.80
N TYR A 127 5.38 17.65 -10.45
CA TYR A 127 4.52 17.07 -11.50
C TYR A 127 3.73 15.84 -11.04
N TYR A 128 4.05 15.28 -9.88
CA TYR A 128 3.40 14.11 -9.31
C TYR A 128 2.72 14.48 -7.99
N LEU A 129 1.70 15.31 -8.06
CA LEU A 129 0.89 15.70 -6.91
C LEU A 129 -0.57 15.30 -7.10
N GLY A 130 -1.20 14.88 -6.01
CA GLY A 130 -2.60 14.51 -5.99
C GLY A 130 -2.85 13.02 -6.00
N CYS A 131 -3.99 12.58 -6.55
CA CYS A 131 -4.44 11.21 -6.53
C CYS A 131 -4.64 10.65 -7.93
N ARG A 132 -4.30 9.37 -8.12
CA ARG A 132 -4.53 8.64 -9.37
C ARG A 132 -5.19 7.29 -9.12
N ALA A 133 -6.31 7.06 -9.79
CA ALA A 133 -7.06 5.82 -9.72
C ALA A 133 -6.69 4.85 -10.87
N TYR A 134 -6.44 3.59 -10.53
CA TYR A 134 -6.18 2.50 -11.45
C TYR A 134 -7.30 1.47 -11.33
N TRP A 135 -8.40 1.76 -12.02
CA TRP A 135 -9.66 1.04 -11.86
C TRP A 135 -9.66 -0.38 -12.45
N VAL A 136 -8.73 -0.69 -13.36
CA VAL A 136 -8.58 -2.06 -13.91
C VAL A 136 -8.07 -3.02 -12.82
N ASN A 137 -7.32 -2.50 -11.86
CA ASN A 137 -6.69 -3.28 -10.81
C ASN A 137 -7.14 -2.89 -9.40
N ASP A 138 -8.17 -2.08 -9.24
CA ASP A 138 -8.69 -1.61 -7.94
C ASP A 138 -7.58 -1.05 -7.04
N TYR A 139 -6.79 -0.10 -7.55
CA TYR A 139 -5.63 0.47 -6.88
C TYR A 139 -5.66 2.00 -6.94
N LEU A 140 -5.35 2.64 -5.81
CA LEU A 140 -5.32 4.10 -5.67
C LEU A 140 -3.94 4.55 -5.18
N ALA A 141 -3.36 5.54 -5.85
CA ALA A 141 -2.11 6.17 -5.46
C ALA A 141 -2.34 7.65 -5.15
N LYS A 142 -1.72 8.13 -4.08
CA LYS A 142 -1.59 9.56 -3.76
C LYS A 142 -0.12 9.90 -3.60
N ILE A 143 0.32 10.99 -4.22
CA ILE A 143 1.61 11.60 -3.95
C ILE A 143 1.34 13.04 -3.46
N SER A 144 1.82 13.35 -2.28
CA SER A 144 1.84 14.71 -1.74
C SER A 144 3.26 15.28 -1.81
N GLY A 145 3.43 16.55 -1.50
CA GLY A 145 4.78 17.14 -1.37
C GLY A 145 5.60 16.57 -0.20
N LYS A 146 5.02 15.72 0.65
CA LYS A 146 5.61 15.24 1.89
C LYS A 146 5.69 13.72 2.01
N TYR A 147 4.78 12.99 1.38
CA TYR A 147 4.69 11.53 1.45
C TYR A 147 3.90 10.97 0.27
N CYS A 148 3.97 9.67 0.11
CA CYS A 148 3.13 8.91 -0.79
C CYS A 148 2.27 7.93 0.01
N LEU A 149 1.02 7.72 -0.43
CA LEU A 149 0.12 6.72 0.10
C LEU A 149 -0.43 5.87 -1.05
N TRP A 150 -0.35 4.56 -0.90
CA TRP A 150 -0.92 3.59 -1.83
C TRP A 150 -1.96 2.72 -1.12
N ALA A 151 -3.05 2.44 -1.79
CA ALA A 151 -4.11 1.57 -1.29
C ALA A 151 -4.56 0.58 -2.36
N LYS A 152 -4.66 -0.70 -1.98
CA LYS A 152 -5.15 -1.78 -2.81
C LYS A 152 -6.43 -2.35 -2.21
N VAL A 153 -7.49 -2.37 -2.99
CA VAL A 153 -8.72 -3.10 -2.69
C VAL A 153 -8.89 -4.24 -3.69
N ILE A 154 -9.73 -5.21 -3.39
CA ILE A 154 -10.00 -6.36 -4.25
C ILE A 154 -11.49 -6.55 -4.47
N SER A 155 -11.83 -7.03 -5.64
CA SER A 155 -13.19 -7.36 -6.06
C SER A 155 -13.28 -8.76 -6.62
N SER A 156 -14.48 -9.17 -7.01
CA SER A 156 -14.69 -10.38 -7.82
C SER A 156 -14.06 -10.26 -9.22
N ARG A 157 -13.33 -9.18 -9.54
CA ARG A 157 -12.62 -8.93 -10.82
C ARG A 157 -11.11 -8.87 -10.64
N THR A 158 -10.60 -8.66 -9.42
CA THR A 158 -9.19 -8.36 -9.16
C THR A 158 -8.59 -9.24 -8.07
N VAL A 159 -7.29 -9.48 -8.18
CA VAL A 159 -6.51 -10.36 -7.31
C VAL A 159 -5.66 -9.52 -6.35
N GLY A 160 -5.54 -9.97 -5.12
CA GLY A 160 -4.73 -9.31 -4.09
C GLY A 160 -3.23 -9.58 -4.20
N GLY A 161 -2.83 -10.56 -5.00
CA GLY A 161 -1.45 -10.99 -5.19
C GLY A 161 -1.36 -12.49 -5.41
N GLU A 162 -0.14 -12.99 -5.63
CA GLU A 162 0.11 -14.41 -5.88
C GLU A 162 1.28 -14.96 -5.08
N SER A 163 1.30 -16.28 -4.86
CA SER A 163 2.48 -17.09 -4.62
C SER A 163 2.82 -17.90 -5.89
N GLY A 164 4.03 -18.41 -5.95
CA GLY A 164 4.49 -19.26 -7.05
C GLY A 164 6.00 -19.48 -6.95
N ASN A 165 6.51 -20.60 -7.46
CA ASN A 165 7.93 -20.96 -7.42
C ASN A 165 8.55 -20.92 -6.01
N GLY A 166 7.76 -21.10 -4.96
CA GLY A 166 8.22 -21.01 -3.57
C GLY A 166 8.35 -19.57 -3.03
N GLU A 167 7.82 -18.57 -3.74
CA GLU A 167 7.87 -17.15 -3.38
C GLU A 167 6.54 -16.69 -2.80
N ASN A 168 6.58 -15.66 -1.95
CA ASN A 168 5.44 -15.01 -1.30
C ASN A 168 4.53 -15.97 -0.52
N LEU A 169 5.14 -16.75 0.38
CA LEU A 169 4.46 -17.83 1.09
C LEU A 169 3.44 -17.34 2.12
N LYS A 170 3.52 -16.09 2.57
CA LYS A 170 2.65 -15.49 3.59
C LYS A 170 1.73 -14.38 3.05
N GLY A 171 1.76 -14.06 1.75
CA GLY A 171 1.08 -12.91 1.16
C GLY A 171 -0.45 -13.00 1.02
N TYR A 172 -1.11 -13.95 1.68
CA TYR A 172 -2.56 -14.22 1.56
C TYR A 172 -3.44 -13.00 1.81
N TYR A 173 -3.07 -12.16 2.77
CA TYR A 173 -3.85 -10.96 3.13
C TYR A 173 -3.45 -9.70 2.37
N MET A 174 -2.38 -9.75 1.57
CA MET A 174 -1.98 -8.62 0.73
C MET A 174 -3.11 -8.26 -0.26
N GLY A 175 -3.42 -7.00 -0.39
CA GLY A 175 -4.54 -6.52 -1.22
C GLY A 175 -5.91 -6.53 -0.53
N SER A 176 -6.04 -7.09 0.69
CA SER A 176 -7.32 -7.09 1.44
C SER A 176 -7.63 -5.72 2.10
N GLY A 177 -7.51 -4.63 1.34
CA GLY A 177 -7.59 -3.25 1.81
C GLY A 177 -6.29 -2.78 2.45
N SER A 178 -5.17 -3.34 2.03
CA SER A 178 -3.86 -2.92 2.49
C SER A 178 -3.50 -1.54 1.95
N HIS A 179 -2.69 -0.83 2.73
CA HIS A 179 -2.10 0.43 2.30
C HIS A 179 -0.65 0.54 2.80
N PHE A 180 0.13 1.37 2.11
CA PHE A 180 1.48 1.70 2.54
C PHE A 180 1.69 3.20 2.43
N ILE A 181 2.27 3.79 3.47
CA ILE A 181 2.56 5.21 3.54
C ILE A 181 4.07 5.40 3.67
N ILE A 182 4.66 6.18 2.75
CA ILE A 182 6.10 6.34 2.65
C ILE A 182 6.46 7.83 2.58
N ARG A 183 7.38 8.24 3.43
CA ARG A 183 7.97 9.59 3.45
C ARG A 183 9.42 9.57 2.96
N THR A 184 10.23 8.70 3.54
CA THR A 184 11.68 8.63 3.25
C THR A 184 12.08 7.41 2.41
N GLY A 185 11.23 6.36 2.40
CA GLY A 185 11.53 5.07 1.79
C GLY A 185 12.18 4.07 2.76
N ASN A 186 12.40 4.44 4.01
CA ASN A 186 12.96 3.56 5.04
C ASN A 186 11.88 2.88 5.88
N GLU A 187 10.64 3.37 5.85
CA GLU A 187 9.52 2.93 6.68
C GLU A 187 9.27 1.42 6.55
N TYR A 188 9.42 0.88 5.35
CA TYR A 188 9.20 -0.56 5.09
C TYR A 188 10.41 -1.26 4.47
N ARG A 189 11.58 -0.66 4.53
CA ARG A 189 12.78 -1.24 3.91
C ARG A 189 13.16 -2.55 4.56
N ASN A 190 13.17 -3.63 3.77
CA ASN A 190 13.51 -5.00 4.20
C ASN A 190 12.69 -5.53 5.38
N ILE A 191 11.48 -5.03 5.58
CA ILE A 191 10.62 -5.39 6.71
C ILE A 191 9.91 -6.73 6.52
N GLN A 192 9.78 -7.22 5.28
CA GLN A 192 8.92 -8.36 4.95
C GLN A 192 9.23 -9.63 5.76
N PRO A 193 10.48 -10.03 6.04
CA PRO A 193 10.78 -11.15 6.92
C PRO A 193 10.39 -10.93 8.37
N LEU A 194 10.28 -9.66 8.77
CA LEU A 194 9.99 -9.25 10.15
C LEU A 194 8.49 -9.05 10.39
N TRP A 195 7.66 -8.97 9.34
CA TRP A 195 6.24 -8.69 9.49
C TRP A 195 5.47 -9.79 10.20
N GLU A 196 4.59 -9.36 11.07
CA GLU A 196 3.41 -10.16 11.39
C GLU A 196 2.42 -10.04 10.22
N TRP A 197 2.40 -11.06 9.36
CA TRP A 197 1.65 -11.05 8.10
C TRP A 197 0.13 -11.07 8.26
N GLN A 198 -0.38 -11.28 9.47
CA GLN A 198 -1.78 -11.06 9.82
C GLN A 198 -2.08 -9.60 10.17
N ARG A 199 -1.04 -8.73 10.23
CA ARG A 199 -1.14 -7.30 10.56
C ARG A 199 -0.54 -6.40 9.48
N ILE A 200 -0.70 -6.77 8.22
CA ILE A 200 -0.34 -5.89 7.10
C ILE A 200 -1.15 -4.59 7.22
N PRO A 201 -0.52 -3.41 7.09
CA PRO A 201 -1.22 -2.13 7.21
C PRO A 201 -2.49 -2.07 6.39
N GLY A 202 -3.59 -1.61 6.99
CA GLY A 202 -4.92 -1.51 6.38
C GLY A 202 -5.77 -2.76 6.44
N THR A 203 -5.22 -3.94 6.72
CA THR A 203 -6.01 -5.19 6.72
C THR A 203 -6.81 -5.36 8.00
N THR A 204 -7.96 -6.06 7.90
CA THR A 204 -8.80 -6.46 9.04
C THR A 204 -8.81 -7.97 9.09
N VAL A 205 -8.16 -8.56 10.11
CA VAL A 205 -7.81 -9.98 10.16
C VAL A 205 -7.96 -10.55 11.57
N GLU A 206 -8.50 -11.79 11.65
CA GLU A 206 -8.45 -12.60 12.87
C GLU A 206 -6.99 -13.01 13.17
N GLN A 207 -6.55 -12.84 14.41
CA GLN A 207 -5.19 -13.10 14.86
C GLN A 207 -5.07 -14.54 15.38
N VAL A 208 -4.63 -15.43 14.53
CA VAL A 208 -4.54 -16.86 14.83
C VAL A 208 -3.09 -17.25 15.11
N ASP A 209 -2.84 -17.82 16.28
CA ASP A 209 -1.51 -18.32 16.62
C ASP A 209 -1.08 -19.45 15.66
N ASN A 210 0.17 -19.43 15.23
CA ASN A 210 0.74 -20.38 14.29
C ASN A 210 -0.08 -20.54 12.99
N PHE A 211 -0.61 -19.41 12.50
CA PHE A 211 -1.45 -19.40 11.31
C PHE A 211 -0.73 -20.01 10.09
N ILE A 212 -1.36 -21.00 9.49
CA ILE A 212 -0.89 -21.58 8.23
C ILE A 212 -1.47 -20.77 7.08
N TYR A 213 -0.63 -19.98 6.44
CA TYR A 213 -1.04 -19.11 5.33
C TYR A 213 -1.44 -19.98 4.12
N PRO A 214 -2.65 -19.81 3.59
CA PRO A 214 -3.02 -20.45 2.34
C PRO A 214 -2.10 -19.99 1.21
N LEU A 215 -1.60 -20.92 0.41
CA LEU A 215 -0.91 -20.57 -0.83
C LEU A 215 -1.92 -20.02 -1.83
N ILE A 216 -1.54 -18.94 -2.47
CA ILE A 216 -2.31 -18.24 -3.49
C ILE A 216 -1.65 -18.43 -4.85
N ASP A 217 -1.41 -19.70 -5.21
CA ASP A 217 -0.61 -20.07 -6.37
C ASP A 217 -1.14 -19.44 -7.65
N TRP A 218 -0.30 -18.61 -8.28
CA TRP A 218 -0.61 -17.87 -9.50
C TRP A 218 -1.89 -17.02 -9.40
N GLY A 219 -2.16 -16.47 -8.19
CA GLY A 219 -3.34 -15.64 -7.91
C GLY A 219 -4.64 -16.40 -7.75
N ASN A 220 -4.64 -17.74 -7.89
CA ASN A 220 -5.85 -18.53 -7.74
C ASN A 220 -6.45 -18.41 -6.34
N ASN A 221 -7.78 -18.23 -6.30
CA ASN A 221 -8.57 -18.07 -5.07
C ASN A 221 -8.16 -16.85 -4.20
N ASN A 222 -7.46 -15.85 -4.77
CA ASN A 222 -7.07 -14.64 -4.06
C ASN A 222 -7.78 -13.37 -4.58
N TRP A 223 -8.86 -13.52 -5.35
CA TRP A 223 -9.75 -12.42 -5.71
C TRP A 223 -10.70 -12.06 -4.56
N GLY A 224 -11.35 -10.90 -4.66
CA GLY A 224 -12.38 -10.49 -3.71
C GLY A 224 -13.65 -11.32 -3.85
N SER A 225 -14.43 -11.37 -2.77
CA SER A 225 -15.69 -12.13 -2.70
C SER A 225 -16.88 -11.36 -3.25
N ASP A 226 -16.76 -10.05 -3.43
CA ASP A 226 -17.83 -9.13 -3.77
C ASP A 226 -17.48 -8.33 -5.02
N ASP A 227 -18.47 -7.93 -5.79
CA ASP A 227 -18.29 -7.06 -6.96
C ASP A 227 -18.30 -5.57 -6.59
N PHE A 228 -18.79 -5.21 -5.38
CA PHE A 228 -18.66 -3.86 -4.86
C PHE A 228 -17.22 -3.62 -4.39
N ALA A 229 -16.41 -3.18 -5.33
CA ALA A 229 -15.11 -2.58 -5.07
C ALA A 229 -14.76 -1.64 -6.22
N GLY A 230 -13.93 -0.66 -5.95
CA GLY A 230 -13.44 0.23 -6.97
C GLY A 230 -12.66 1.40 -6.40
N VAL A 231 -12.10 2.14 -7.34
CA VAL A 231 -11.31 3.34 -7.06
C VAL A 231 -11.75 4.45 -8.00
N ILE A 232 -11.77 5.66 -7.48
CA ILE A 232 -12.07 6.87 -8.25
C ILE A 232 -11.17 8.01 -7.78
N SER A 233 -10.82 8.91 -8.67
CA SER A 233 -10.09 10.14 -8.37
C SER A 233 -10.54 11.26 -9.29
N ASN A 234 -10.49 12.50 -8.79
CA ASN A 234 -10.63 13.72 -9.58
C ASN A 234 -9.26 14.36 -9.90
N GLY A 235 -8.16 13.68 -9.58
CA GLY A 235 -6.80 14.17 -9.74
C GLY A 235 -6.21 14.77 -8.45
N GLU A 236 -7.02 15.37 -7.58
CA GLU A 236 -6.60 15.97 -6.32
C GLU A 236 -6.90 15.06 -5.12
N ALA A 237 -8.09 14.50 -5.10
CA ALA A 237 -8.58 13.57 -4.09
C ALA A 237 -8.96 12.24 -4.73
N GLY A 238 -9.03 11.18 -3.91
CA GLY A 238 -9.43 9.87 -4.38
C GLY A 238 -10.05 9.01 -3.29
N ILE A 239 -10.83 8.01 -3.72
CA ILE A 239 -11.47 7.03 -2.84
C ILE A 239 -11.22 5.63 -3.40
N ALA A 240 -10.80 4.71 -2.51
CA ALA A 240 -10.78 3.28 -2.73
C ALA A 240 -11.74 2.62 -1.74
N SER A 241 -12.66 1.78 -2.23
CA SER A 241 -13.65 1.13 -1.36
C SER A 241 -13.89 -0.31 -1.80
N MET A 242 -14.25 -1.19 -0.83
CA MET A 242 -14.64 -2.57 -1.09
C MET A 242 -15.57 -3.12 -0.01
N ILE A 243 -16.24 -4.22 -0.34
CA ILE A 243 -16.81 -5.15 0.64
C ILE A 243 -15.87 -6.36 0.72
N LEU A 244 -15.31 -6.57 1.90
CA LEU A 244 -14.39 -7.68 2.15
C LEU A 244 -15.07 -8.80 2.93
N THR A 245 -15.02 -10.02 2.38
CA THR A 245 -15.20 -11.26 3.13
C THR A 245 -13.93 -12.10 2.98
N ARG A 246 -13.22 -12.30 4.09
CA ARG A 246 -11.98 -13.08 4.12
C ARG A 246 -11.89 -13.88 5.42
N LYS A 247 -11.90 -15.21 5.31
CA LYS A 247 -11.94 -16.11 6.49
C LYS A 247 -13.14 -15.80 7.41
N ASN A 248 -12.89 -15.49 8.67
CA ASN A 248 -13.92 -15.21 9.68
C ASN A 248 -14.30 -13.72 9.80
N VAL A 249 -13.74 -12.86 8.92
CA VAL A 249 -14.19 -11.48 8.74
C VAL A 249 -15.10 -11.42 7.54
N LYS A 250 -16.34 -10.99 7.72
CA LYS A 250 -17.38 -10.98 6.68
C LYS A 250 -17.99 -9.59 6.53
N ASN A 251 -18.43 -9.30 5.32
CA ASN A 251 -19.20 -8.09 4.96
C ASN A 251 -18.53 -6.77 5.36
N ALA A 252 -17.22 -6.75 5.61
CA ALA A 252 -16.52 -5.56 6.02
C ALA A 252 -16.51 -4.52 4.88
N LYS A 253 -17.26 -3.45 5.03
CA LYS A 253 -17.25 -2.29 4.15
C LYS A 253 -16.03 -1.45 4.54
N LYS A 254 -15.06 -1.35 3.66
CA LYS A 254 -13.80 -0.64 3.92
C LYS A 254 -13.59 0.45 2.90
N SER A 255 -13.12 1.61 3.35
CA SER A 255 -12.80 2.75 2.49
C SER A 255 -11.52 3.42 2.94
N VAL A 256 -10.73 3.84 1.95
CA VAL A 256 -9.60 4.75 2.09
C VAL A 256 -9.93 5.99 1.27
N ILE A 257 -9.93 7.17 1.91
CA ILE A 257 -10.24 8.44 1.28
C ILE A 257 -8.99 9.31 1.39
N MET A 258 -8.40 9.60 0.26
CA MET A 258 -7.19 10.39 0.13
C MET A 258 -7.56 11.83 -0.22
N LEU A 259 -7.26 12.76 0.70
CA LEU A 259 -7.57 14.18 0.57
C LEU A 259 -6.29 15.01 0.61
N PRO A 260 -6.29 16.25 0.09
CA PRO A 260 -5.23 17.19 0.40
C PRO A 260 -5.07 17.38 1.91
N GLY A 261 -3.86 17.20 2.42
CA GLY A 261 -3.51 17.41 3.83
C GLY A 261 -3.84 16.26 4.79
N LYS A 262 -4.77 15.35 4.45
CA LYS A 262 -5.05 14.19 5.30
C LYS A 262 -5.62 12.99 4.54
N ASP A 263 -5.51 11.82 5.13
CA ASP A 263 -6.08 10.59 4.63
C ASP A 263 -7.00 9.95 5.69
N ILE A 264 -8.16 9.46 5.26
CA ILE A 264 -9.19 8.90 6.12
C ILE A 264 -9.35 7.41 5.83
N PHE A 265 -9.40 6.63 6.87
CA PHE A 265 -9.59 5.18 6.81
C PHE A 265 -10.80 4.79 7.64
N ALA A 266 -11.78 4.17 7.01
CA ALA A 266 -13.02 3.81 7.66
C ALA A 266 -13.47 2.40 7.29
N GLY A 267 -14.07 1.73 8.25
CA GLY A 267 -14.71 0.45 8.05
C GLY A 267 -15.99 0.32 8.86
N SER A 268 -16.98 -0.35 8.29
CA SER A 268 -18.26 -0.60 8.95
C SER A 268 -18.83 -1.97 8.58
N SER A 269 -19.88 -2.39 9.28
CA SER A 269 -20.55 -3.67 9.06
C SER A 269 -19.60 -4.88 9.12
N ILE A 270 -18.51 -4.76 9.90
CA ILE A 270 -17.53 -5.83 10.06
C ILE A 270 -18.14 -6.93 10.91
N ASP A 271 -18.50 -8.04 10.28
CA ASP A 271 -18.97 -9.24 10.97
C ASP A 271 -17.78 -10.15 11.28
N ASN A 272 -17.43 -10.22 12.56
CA ASN A 272 -16.43 -11.13 13.12
C ASN A 272 -17.04 -12.12 14.12
N SER A 273 -18.35 -12.29 14.11
CA SER A 273 -19.10 -13.16 15.06
C SER A 273 -18.64 -14.61 15.02
N SER A 274 -18.15 -15.08 13.88
CA SER A 274 -17.60 -16.43 13.69
C SER A 274 -16.11 -16.57 14.02
N ALA A 275 -15.41 -15.49 14.36
CA ALA A 275 -14.00 -15.55 14.76
C ALA A 275 -13.85 -16.19 16.15
N ASN A 276 -12.80 -16.99 16.31
CA ASN A 276 -12.46 -17.62 17.59
C ASN A 276 -11.36 -16.84 18.34
N ASN A 277 -10.62 -16.02 17.63
CA ASN A 277 -9.53 -15.20 18.16
C ASN A 277 -9.85 -13.72 17.93
N PRO A 278 -9.15 -12.79 18.58
CA PRO A 278 -9.33 -11.36 18.38
C PRO A 278 -9.19 -10.97 16.90
N VAL A 279 -10.00 -10.02 16.45
CA VAL A 279 -9.91 -9.44 15.11
C VAL A 279 -9.35 -8.03 15.22
N TYR A 280 -8.30 -7.75 14.45
CA TYR A 280 -7.66 -6.45 14.43
C TYR A 280 -7.74 -5.79 13.07
N THR A 281 -7.92 -4.47 13.06
CA THR A 281 -7.59 -3.63 11.90
C THR A 281 -6.23 -2.99 12.12
N SER A 282 -5.26 -3.38 11.30
CA SER A 282 -3.92 -2.79 11.36
C SER A 282 -3.92 -1.38 10.78
N VAL A 283 -3.45 -0.42 11.56
CA VAL A 283 -3.27 0.96 11.12
C VAL A 283 -1.91 1.13 10.45
N ASN A 284 -0.85 0.68 11.12
CA ASN A 284 0.48 0.58 10.54
C ASN A 284 1.34 -0.50 11.23
N GLN A 285 2.33 -1.00 10.50
CA GLN A 285 3.40 -1.85 11.00
C GLN A 285 4.63 -1.55 10.14
N CYS A 286 5.57 -0.75 10.66
CA CYS A 286 6.74 -0.29 9.93
C CYS A 286 8.01 -0.33 10.79
N ASN A 287 9.18 -0.11 10.18
CA ASN A 287 10.42 0.02 10.91
C ASN A 287 10.31 1.17 11.93
N LEU A 288 10.83 0.94 13.12
CA LEU A 288 10.90 1.99 14.13
C LEU A 288 11.92 3.05 13.69
N ASN A 289 11.50 4.31 13.74
CA ASN A 289 12.37 5.46 13.50
C ASN A 289 12.02 6.58 14.45
N GLY A 290 12.84 6.76 15.51
CA GLY A 290 12.63 7.76 16.53
C GLY A 290 11.58 7.36 17.58
N ASP A 291 11.06 8.38 18.25
CA ASP A 291 10.13 8.25 19.36
C ASP A 291 8.71 7.92 18.91
N VAL A 292 7.96 7.25 19.79
CA VAL A 292 6.53 6.97 19.61
C VAL A 292 5.76 7.66 20.74
N ASP A 293 5.08 8.74 20.40
CA ASP A 293 4.28 9.51 21.34
C ASP A 293 2.81 9.12 21.26
N VAL A 294 2.21 8.82 22.38
CA VAL A 294 0.79 8.44 22.51
C VAL A 294 0.06 9.47 23.36
N TYR A 295 -1.00 10.05 22.81
CA TYR A 295 -1.83 11.07 23.45
C TYR A 295 -3.20 10.50 23.80
N PHE A 296 -3.70 10.89 24.98
CA PHE A 296 -4.98 10.42 25.51
C PHE A 296 -6.02 11.53 25.55
N ASN A 297 -7.29 11.14 25.62
CA ASN A 297 -8.43 12.07 25.65
C ASN A 297 -8.51 12.94 26.91
N ASP A 298 -7.77 12.61 27.98
CA ASP A 298 -7.62 13.41 29.18
C ASP A 298 -6.48 14.44 29.10
N GLY A 299 -5.81 14.56 27.96
CA GLY A 299 -4.68 15.46 27.71
C GLY A 299 -3.33 14.91 28.16
N THR A 300 -3.26 13.70 28.69
CA THR A 300 -1.99 13.08 29.06
C THR A 300 -1.25 12.55 27.83
N GLN A 301 0.07 12.43 27.94
CA GLN A 301 0.98 11.91 26.92
C GLN A 301 1.85 10.81 27.51
N LYS A 302 2.19 9.83 26.71
CA LYS A 302 3.13 8.77 27.06
C LYS A 302 4.07 8.44 25.91
N LEU A 303 5.37 8.43 26.18
CA LEU A 303 6.39 7.90 25.28
C LEU A 303 6.42 6.38 25.38
N ILE A 304 6.36 5.69 24.25
CA ILE A 304 6.50 4.24 24.15
C ILE A 304 7.89 3.92 23.61
N THR A 305 8.70 3.29 24.43
CA THR A 305 10.05 2.87 24.08
C THR A 305 10.10 1.39 23.67
N LEU A 306 11.24 0.93 23.18
CA LEU A 306 11.46 -0.46 22.78
C LEU A 306 11.05 -1.46 23.87
N GLY A 307 10.28 -2.46 23.51
CA GLY A 307 9.64 -3.43 24.41
C GLY A 307 8.32 -2.95 25.01
N GLY A 308 7.93 -1.69 24.76
CA GLY A 308 6.70 -1.11 25.28
C GLY A 308 5.46 -1.50 24.50
N LYS A 309 4.37 -1.71 25.22
CA LYS A 309 3.03 -1.91 24.68
C LYS A 309 1.99 -1.19 25.51
N ILE A 310 1.01 -0.59 24.88
CA ILE A 310 -0.14 0.00 25.55
C ILE A 310 -1.41 -0.31 24.76
N THR A 311 -2.48 -0.63 25.48
CA THR A 311 -3.83 -0.84 24.91
C THR A 311 -4.81 0.04 25.67
N SER A 312 -5.59 0.87 24.98
CA SER A 312 -6.59 1.75 25.62
C SER A 312 -7.63 2.22 24.60
N ASP A 313 -8.85 2.43 25.08
CA ASP A 313 -9.94 3.12 24.38
C ASP A 313 -9.88 4.65 24.49
N LYS A 314 -8.90 5.16 25.24
CA LYS A 314 -8.67 6.59 25.48
C LYS A 314 -7.60 7.20 24.59
N ILE A 315 -6.92 6.41 23.75
CA ILE A 315 -5.93 6.91 22.81
C ILE A 315 -6.64 7.72 21.73
N VAL A 316 -6.20 8.95 21.52
CA VAL A 316 -6.76 9.87 20.52
C VAL A 316 -5.76 10.18 19.40
N GLU A 317 -4.46 10.04 19.66
CA GLU A 317 -3.42 10.29 18.67
C GLU A 317 -2.16 9.48 19.01
N VAL A 318 -1.49 9.04 17.95
CA VAL A 318 -0.16 8.44 18.02
C VAL A 318 0.71 9.16 17.00
N ILE A 319 1.91 9.61 17.41
CA ILE A 319 2.89 10.24 16.52
C ILE A 319 4.10 9.33 16.39
N HIS A 320 4.51 9.03 15.16
CA HIS A 320 5.71 8.29 14.84
C HIS A 320 6.23 8.66 13.45
N ASP A 321 7.52 8.86 13.33
CA ASP A 321 8.26 9.05 12.07
C ASP A 321 7.62 10.08 11.10
N GLY A 322 7.24 11.25 11.63
CA GLY A 322 6.66 12.33 10.84
C GLY A 322 5.19 12.13 10.44
N PHE A 323 4.51 11.12 11.01
CA PHE A 323 3.08 10.89 10.85
C PHE A 323 2.32 11.00 12.16
N SER A 324 1.14 11.59 12.10
CA SER A 324 0.12 11.57 13.15
C SER A 324 -1.00 10.63 12.74
N TYR A 325 -1.30 9.66 13.59
CA TYR A 325 -2.42 8.72 13.49
C TYR A 325 -3.50 9.15 14.47
N CYS A 326 -4.55 9.80 13.99
CA CYS A 326 -5.63 10.35 14.80
C CYS A 326 -6.80 9.39 14.90
N PHE A 327 -7.37 9.27 16.11
CA PHE A 327 -8.50 8.41 16.44
C PHE A 327 -9.63 9.25 17.06
N PRO A 328 -10.43 9.98 16.26
CA PRO A 328 -11.42 10.94 16.78
C PRO A 328 -12.62 10.29 17.45
N THR A 329 -12.80 8.98 17.28
CA THR A 329 -13.84 8.21 17.97
C THR A 329 -13.24 7.19 18.93
N PRO A 330 -13.85 6.96 20.11
CA PRO A 330 -13.37 5.96 21.05
C PRO A 330 -13.31 4.57 20.41
N GLN A 331 -12.15 3.94 20.45
CA GLN A 331 -11.86 2.62 19.92
C GLN A 331 -10.76 2.01 20.76
N VAL A 332 -10.74 0.69 20.91
CA VAL A 332 -9.63 0.02 21.61
C VAL A 332 -8.43 -0.02 20.68
N ILE A 333 -7.41 0.76 21.00
CA ILE A 333 -6.18 0.91 20.20
C ILE A 333 -5.03 0.31 20.96
N THR A 334 -4.23 -0.48 20.28
CA THR A 334 -2.95 -0.96 20.80
C THR A 334 -1.80 -0.36 20.01
N VAL A 335 -0.83 0.16 20.72
CA VAL A 335 0.46 0.63 20.23
C VAL A 335 1.55 -0.27 20.81
N GLN A 336 2.43 -0.76 19.97
CA GLN A 336 3.55 -1.63 20.38
C GLN A 336 4.83 -1.22 19.65
N VAL A 337 5.92 -1.19 20.40
CA VAL A 337 7.28 -1.05 19.89
C VAL A 337 8.06 -2.26 20.36
N GLY A 338 8.58 -3.03 19.43
CA GLY A 338 9.25 -4.29 19.78
C GLY A 338 10.22 -4.79 18.73
N THR A 339 11.11 -5.67 19.15
CA THR A 339 11.98 -6.39 18.22
C THR A 339 11.22 -7.56 17.61
N GLN A 340 11.23 -7.63 16.28
CA GLN A 340 10.72 -8.77 15.52
C GLN A 340 11.87 -9.50 14.82
N THR A 341 11.72 -10.80 14.61
CA THR A 341 12.74 -11.65 13.98
C THR A 341 12.10 -12.53 12.92
N GLY A 342 12.87 -12.87 11.91
CA GLY A 342 12.45 -13.79 10.85
C GLY A 342 13.56 -14.02 9.85
N SER A 343 13.26 -14.77 8.81
CA SER A 343 14.18 -14.98 7.69
C SER A 343 13.49 -14.75 6.35
N TRP A 344 14.27 -14.40 5.33
CA TRP A 344 13.74 -14.32 3.97
C TRP A 344 13.20 -15.67 3.50
N ARG A 345 13.77 -16.78 3.96
CA ARG A 345 13.31 -18.13 3.65
C ARG A 345 11.90 -18.44 4.15
N ASP A 346 11.46 -17.78 5.21
CA ASP A 346 10.09 -17.95 5.74
C ASP A 346 9.01 -17.48 4.77
N ILE A 347 9.37 -16.60 3.84
CA ILE A 347 8.48 -16.03 2.83
C ILE A 347 8.89 -16.38 1.39
N ASN A 348 10.12 -16.89 1.19
CA ASN A 348 10.63 -17.28 -0.12
C ASN A 348 11.65 -18.43 0.02
N LYS A 349 11.31 -19.61 -0.44
CA LYS A 349 12.15 -20.81 -0.31
C LYS A 349 13.52 -20.69 -0.97
N ASN A 350 13.70 -19.73 -1.87
CA ASN A 350 14.94 -19.54 -2.63
C ASN A 350 15.91 -18.57 -1.95
N GLU A 351 15.48 -17.90 -0.89
CA GLU A 351 16.24 -16.88 -0.18
C GLU A 351 17.00 -17.45 1.05
N SER A 352 17.81 -16.58 1.68
CA SER A 352 18.61 -16.89 2.85
C SER A 352 17.77 -17.34 4.04
N ASN A 353 18.24 -18.34 4.78
CA ASN A 353 17.71 -18.78 6.07
C ASN A 353 18.35 -18.05 7.26
N GLU A 354 19.18 -17.06 7.02
CA GLU A 354 19.76 -16.24 8.07
C GLU A 354 18.66 -15.51 8.85
N ILE A 355 18.73 -15.62 10.17
CA ILE A 355 17.79 -14.92 11.04
C ILE A 355 18.20 -13.45 11.13
N ILE A 356 17.31 -12.60 10.74
CA ILE A 356 17.45 -11.15 10.90
C ILE A 356 16.49 -10.65 11.97
N SER A 357 16.82 -9.52 12.55
CA SER A 357 15.99 -8.82 13.53
C SER A 357 15.88 -7.36 13.20
N GLY A 358 14.78 -6.73 13.64
CA GLY A 358 14.57 -5.30 13.49
C GLY A 358 13.60 -4.77 14.54
N GLU A 359 13.70 -3.50 14.81
CA GLU A 359 12.80 -2.80 15.72
C GLU A 359 11.61 -2.30 14.93
N ILE A 360 10.41 -2.66 15.38
CA ILE A 360 9.16 -2.44 14.65
C ILE A 360 8.19 -1.62 15.51
N PHE A 361 7.65 -0.57 14.91
CA PHE A 361 6.47 0.14 15.38
C PHE A 361 5.22 -0.51 14.81
N SER A 362 4.24 -0.76 15.67
CA SER A 362 2.94 -1.30 15.26
C SER A 362 1.81 -0.61 15.98
N VAL A 363 0.75 -0.29 15.26
CA VAL A 363 -0.49 0.25 15.82
C VAL A 363 -1.69 -0.41 15.14
N TRP A 364 -2.66 -0.84 15.94
CA TRP A 364 -3.87 -1.49 15.46
C TRP A 364 -5.09 -1.19 16.32
N ILE A 365 -6.27 -1.37 15.73
CA ILE A 365 -7.57 -1.26 16.39
C ILE A 365 -8.08 -2.67 16.68
N GLU A 366 -8.50 -2.92 17.93
CA GLU A 366 -9.07 -4.19 18.36
C GLU A 366 -10.59 -4.13 18.23
N HIS A 367 -11.18 -5.13 17.56
CA HIS A 367 -12.63 -5.21 17.40
C HIS A 367 -13.25 -6.09 18.47
N GLU A 368 -14.30 -5.59 19.12
CA GLU A 368 -15.18 -6.44 19.89
C GLU A 368 -15.82 -7.50 18.98
N LYS A 369 -16.08 -8.70 19.52
CA LYS A 369 -16.76 -9.75 18.80
C LYS A 369 -18.20 -9.34 18.52
N GLY A 370 -18.59 -9.35 17.24
CA GLY A 370 -19.93 -8.91 16.83
C GLY A 370 -20.18 -9.04 15.34
N ASN A 371 -21.34 -8.63 14.89
CA ASN A 371 -21.78 -8.72 13.50
C ASN A 371 -21.81 -7.37 12.76
N ALA A 372 -21.44 -6.27 13.42
CA ALA A 372 -21.49 -4.91 12.85
C ALA A 372 -20.48 -3.96 13.50
N THR A 373 -19.26 -4.42 13.78
CA THR A 373 -18.21 -3.53 14.32
C THR A 373 -17.71 -2.57 13.26
N SER A 374 -17.04 -1.51 13.69
CA SER A 374 -16.55 -0.45 12.82
C SER A 374 -15.20 0.07 13.30
N TYR A 375 -14.52 0.84 12.43
CA TYR A 375 -13.35 1.62 12.78
C TYR A 375 -13.30 2.92 12.00
N TYR A 376 -12.57 3.89 12.55
CA TYR A 376 -12.25 5.13 11.88
C TYR A 376 -10.92 5.66 12.39
N TYR A 377 -10.04 6.08 11.50
CA TYR A 377 -8.83 6.82 11.83
C TYR A 377 -8.40 7.71 10.68
N GLU A 378 -7.58 8.70 10.99
CA GLU A 378 -6.98 9.63 10.03
C GLU A 378 -5.46 9.54 10.12
N ILE A 379 -4.78 9.74 9.00
CA ILE A 379 -3.32 9.89 8.94
C ILE A 379 -3.00 11.24 8.32
N THR A 380 -2.11 12.00 8.97
CA THR A 380 -1.58 13.27 8.48
C THR A 380 -0.07 13.30 8.62
N SER A 381 0.61 14.11 7.79
CA SER A 381 2.03 14.41 8.01
C SER A 381 2.16 15.47 9.09
N THR A 382 3.12 15.29 10.01
CA THR A 382 3.46 16.31 11.03
C THR A 382 4.37 17.41 10.47
N GLU A 383 4.95 17.22 9.29
CA GLU A 383 5.84 18.20 8.66
C GLU A 383 5.07 19.34 8.04
N GLY A 384 5.25 20.55 8.60
CA GLY A 384 4.72 21.80 8.05
C GLY A 384 3.26 22.09 8.38
N GLU A 385 2.65 21.40 9.33
CA GLU A 385 1.41 21.82 9.96
C GLU A 385 1.68 22.45 11.31
N THR A 386 1.30 23.73 11.44
CA THR A 386 1.15 24.34 12.77
C THR A 386 0.02 23.60 13.48
N PRO A 387 0.14 23.26 14.79
CA PRO A 387 -0.86 22.50 15.55
C PRO A 387 -2.26 23.14 15.65
N ALA A 388 -2.53 24.22 14.96
CA ALA A 388 -3.65 25.12 15.23
C ALA A 388 -4.89 24.90 14.36
N GLN A 389 -4.96 23.92 13.48
CA GLN A 389 -6.20 23.61 12.75
C GLN A 389 -6.58 22.15 12.86
N LYS A 390 -6.91 21.70 14.07
CA LYS A 390 -7.80 20.55 14.27
C LYS A 390 -9.17 20.96 13.74
N THR A 391 -9.40 20.78 12.45
CA THR A 391 -10.74 20.87 11.92
C THR A 391 -11.54 19.73 12.55
N GLN A 392 -12.53 20.07 13.38
CA GLN A 392 -13.49 19.07 13.87
C GLN A 392 -14.05 18.36 12.64
N ALA A 393 -13.75 17.06 12.51
CA ALA A 393 -14.43 16.22 11.56
C ALA A 393 -15.89 16.18 12.00
N ILE A 394 -16.76 16.84 11.23
CA ILE A 394 -18.19 16.79 11.47
C ILE A 394 -18.65 15.40 11.01
N TYR A 395 -18.90 14.53 11.97
CA TYR A 395 -19.54 13.25 11.73
C TYR A 395 -21.01 13.48 11.36
N ALA A 396 -21.31 13.37 10.09
CA ALA A 396 -22.66 13.03 9.68
C ALA A 396 -22.73 11.51 9.62
N GLY A 397 -23.51 10.92 10.51
CA GLY A 397 -23.58 9.52 10.90
C GLY A 397 -23.23 8.49 9.84
N VAL A 398 -22.46 7.47 10.23
CA VAL A 398 -22.22 6.28 9.43
C VAL A 398 -23.52 5.50 9.33
N SER A 399 -24.30 5.74 8.28
CA SER A 399 -25.31 4.78 7.87
C SER A 399 -24.59 3.52 7.36
N PRO A 400 -25.04 2.29 7.68
CA PRO A 400 -24.39 1.08 7.18
C PRO A 400 -24.34 0.97 5.65
N SER A 401 -24.90 1.91 4.92
CA SER A 401 -25.01 1.87 3.46
C SER A 401 -24.22 2.97 2.73
N VAL A 402 -23.88 4.08 3.39
CA VAL A 402 -23.20 5.21 2.74
C VAL A 402 -22.32 5.95 3.74
N LEU A 403 -21.04 6.15 3.39
CA LEU A 403 -20.18 7.11 4.07
C LEU A 403 -20.44 8.48 3.42
N VAL A 404 -21.13 9.38 4.12
CA VAL A 404 -21.29 10.78 3.70
C VAL A 404 -20.28 11.62 4.46
N ILE A 405 -19.37 12.25 3.73
CA ILE A 405 -18.43 13.23 4.25
C ILE A 405 -18.95 14.61 3.78
N SER A 406 -19.37 15.44 4.70
CA SER A 406 -19.72 16.83 4.44
C SER A 406 -18.59 17.76 4.84
#